data_e4a740652d571ff0f407196b15a1ed58
#
_entry.id   e4a740652d571ff0f407196b15a1ed58
#
_cell.length_a   1.000
_cell.length_b   1.000
_cell.length_c   1.000
_cell.angle_alpha   90.00
_cell.angle_beta   90.00
_cell.angle_gamma   90.00
#
_symmetry.space_group_name_H-M   'P 1'
#
loop_
_entity.id
_entity.type
_entity.pdbx_description
1 polymer ?
#
loop_
_entity_poly.entity_id
_entity_poly.type
_entity_poly.pdbx_seq_one_letter_code
_entity_poly.pdbx_strand_id
1 'polypeptide(L)'
;MSSCLKPCFRFLSIPLVLCFVGDVFGQIAEAMPVHRRLNVAHRGASHLAPENTLIAYRIAVSAGADGAECDVYATSDGVPILSHDKSTKRTMGGVDKDITTLSLAEVRKLDAGAWKGKQFKGEPVPMLEEYLELLKGTSCYPIVELKQVGIEKEVLDVIRKQGMVDVTTIIAFSQDVVKEIRKQEPNISVAWLYSENLRDKGTPEENADRLAEFLLDRCRTLDTKILDLQHGILSEKLVKTLQTAGIHVWCWTVNDAARMNQLLDWGVESITTDRPELLTDVLKARP
;
A
#
# COMPACT_ATOMS: atom_id res chain seq x y z
N MET A 1 -46.44 62.14 54.24
CA MET A 1 -45.28 61.42 54.73
C MET A 1 -45.21 60.13 53.90
N SER A 2 -44.36 60.10 52.85
CA SER A 2 -44.40 59.15 51.75
C SER A 2 -43.19 58.28 51.91
N SER A 3 -43.38 56.99 52.11
CA SER A 3 -42.32 56.00 52.13
C SER A 3 -42.26 55.28 50.78
N CYS A 4 -41.18 55.47 50.06
CA CYS A 4 -40.91 54.94 48.72
C CYS A 4 -40.26 53.54 48.85
N LEU A 5 -40.99 52.53 48.45
CA LEU A 5 -40.48 51.18 48.33
C LEU A 5 -39.84 51.01 46.90
N LYS A 6 -38.56 50.68 46.84
CA LYS A 6 -37.85 50.30 45.62
C LYS A 6 -37.99 48.83 45.42
N PRO A 7 -38.28 48.34 44.21
CA PRO A 7 -38.23 46.89 43.90
C PRO A 7 -36.78 46.43 43.59
N CYS A 8 -36.37 45.36 44.25
CA CYS A 8 -35.11 44.65 44.02
C CYS A 8 -35.28 43.69 42.84
N PHE A 9 -34.68 44.03 41.71
CA PHE A 9 -34.56 43.07 40.60
C PHE A 9 -33.37 42.11 40.86
N ARG A 10 -33.69 40.87 41.15
CA ARG A 10 -32.68 39.79 41.12
C ARG A 10 -32.47 39.36 39.67
N PHE A 11 -31.30 39.60 39.15
CA PHE A 11 -30.82 38.97 37.91
C PHE A 11 -30.55 37.50 38.17
N LEU A 12 -31.34 36.59 37.59
CA LEU A 12 -31.00 35.18 37.43
C LEU A 12 -29.94 35.05 36.33
N SER A 13 -28.74 34.75 36.70
CA SER A 13 -27.70 34.32 35.75
C SER A 13 -28.00 32.89 35.28
N ILE A 14 -28.39 32.75 34.01
CA ILE A 14 -28.48 31.46 33.33
C ILE A 14 -27.05 31.06 32.94
N PRO A 15 -26.55 29.91 33.38
CA PRO A 15 -25.26 29.45 32.91
C PRO A 15 -25.37 29.09 31.42
N LEU A 16 -24.54 29.73 30.61
CA LEU A 16 -24.32 29.41 29.20
C LEU A 16 -23.65 28.00 29.13
N VAL A 17 -24.45 26.99 28.86
CA VAL A 17 -23.90 25.65 28.53
C VAL A 17 -23.26 25.78 27.15
N LEU A 18 -21.93 25.95 27.10
CA LEU A 18 -21.16 25.74 25.91
C LEU A 18 -21.24 24.24 25.59
N CYS A 19 -22.11 23.88 24.63
CA CYS A 19 -21.99 22.61 23.91
C CYS A 19 -20.67 22.66 23.15
N PHE A 20 -19.67 21.94 23.64
CA PHE A 20 -18.54 21.53 22.83
C PHE A 20 -19.09 20.59 21.75
N VAL A 21 -19.36 21.14 20.58
CA VAL A 21 -19.42 20.36 19.34
C VAL A 21 -17.99 19.94 19.11
N GLY A 22 -17.67 18.75 19.57
CA GLY A 22 -16.38 18.13 19.24
C GLY A 22 -16.27 18.08 17.73
N ASP A 23 -15.26 18.74 17.20
CA ASP A 23 -14.87 18.64 15.80
C ASP A 23 -14.56 17.17 15.50
N VAL A 24 -15.54 16.49 14.90
CA VAL A 24 -15.32 15.25 14.17
C VAL A 24 -14.76 15.65 12.80
N PHE A 25 -13.67 16.41 12.80
CA PHE A 25 -12.80 16.46 11.63
C PHE A 25 -12.03 15.16 11.62
N GLY A 26 -12.32 14.32 10.61
CA GLY A 26 -11.58 13.10 10.35
C GLY A 26 -10.09 13.43 10.42
N GLN A 27 -9.34 12.61 11.14
CA GLN A 27 -7.89 12.68 11.15
C GLN A 27 -7.45 12.69 9.68
N ILE A 28 -6.89 13.80 9.23
CA ILE A 28 -6.21 13.87 7.93
C ILE A 28 -5.10 12.84 8.07
N ALA A 29 -5.14 11.78 7.25
CA ALA A 29 -4.09 10.81 7.25
C ALA A 29 -2.78 11.54 6.94
N GLU A 30 -1.82 11.47 7.85
CA GLU A 30 -0.50 12.02 7.61
C GLU A 30 0.12 11.29 6.42
N ALA A 31 0.93 12.00 5.63
CA ALA A 31 1.68 11.40 4.52
C ALA A 31 2.45 10.18 5.03
N MET A 32 2.55 9.13 4.20
CA MET A 32 3.15 7.86 4.61
C MET A 32 4.56 8.08 5.18
N PRO A 33 4.83 7.63 6.43
CA PRO A 33 6.10 7.85 7.08
C PRO A 33 7.19 6.95 6.48
N VAL A 34 7.94 7.44 5.50
CA VAL A 34 9.04 6.69 4.84
C VAL A 34 10.15 6.22 5.78
N HIS A 35 10.24 6.78 6.99
CA HIS A 35 11.24 6.42 8.00
C HIS A 35 10.75 5.44 9.07
N ARG A 36 9.51 4.96 8.98
CA ARG A 36 8.93 3.98 9.90
C ARG A 36 9.10 2.56 9.36
N ARG A 37 9.35 1.60 10.24
CA ARG A 37 9.26 0.18 9.88
C ARG A 37 7.82 -0.16 9.53
N LEU A 38 7.56 -0.53 8.27
CA LEU A 38 6.21 -0.79 7.77
C LEU A 38 5.98 -2.28 7.56
N ASN A 39 4.87 -2.75 8.10
CA ASN A 39 4.28 -4.05 7.81
C ASN A 39 3.32 -3.88 6.64
N VAL A 40 3.70 -4.36 5.45
CA VAL A 40 2.89 -4.26 4.24
C VAL A 40 2.29 -5.60 3.90
N ALA A 41 0.95 -5.66 3.83
CA ALA A 41 0.20 -6.84 3.49
C ALA A 41 0.17 -7.04 1.97
N HIS A 42 0.89 -8.05 1.44
CA HIS A 42 1.00 -8.41 0.04
C HIS A 42 -0.33 -8.93 -0.52
N ARG A 43 -0.97 -8.17 -1.39
CA ARG A 43 -2.32 -8.47 -1.92
C ARG A 43 -3.36 -8.65 -0.81
N GLY A 44 -3.18 -7.91 0.31
CA GLY A 44 -3.89 -8.13 1.56
C GLY A 44 -3.26 -9.23 2.41
N ALA A 45 -4.00 -9.77 3.38
CA ALA A 45 -3.56 -10.93 4.18
C ALA A 45 -3.69 -12.22 3.34
N SER A 46 -2.91 -12.33 2.27
CA SER A 46 -3.05 -13.35 1.22
C SER A 46 -2.76 -14.78 1.69
N HIS A 47 -2.06 -14.94 2.83
CA HIS A 47 -1.96 -16.25 3.49
C HIS A 47 -3.31 -16.73 4.02
N LEU A 48 -4.13 -15.86 4.58
CA LEU A 48 -5.39 -16.17 5.27
C LEU A 48 -6.64 -16.08 4.36
N ALA A 49 -6.60 -15.23 3.33
CA ALA A 49 -7.72 -14.96 2.44
C ALA A 49 -7.29 -14.94 0.95
N PRO A 50 -8.22 -14.96 -0.01
CA PRO A 50 -7.85 -14.87 -1.42
C PRO A 50 -7.19 -13.53 -1.73
N GLU A 51 -6.04 -13.58 -2.39
CA GLU A 51 -5.26 -12.40 -2.78
C GLU A 51 -6.08 -11.39 -3.58
N ASN A 52 -5.77 -10.11 -3.44
CA ASN A 52 -6.40 -9.00 -4.18
C ASN A 52 -7.94 -8.95 -4.03
N THR A 53 -8.48 -9.35 -2.87
CA THR A 53 -9.91 -9.24 -2.54
C THR A 53 -10.17 -8.34 -1.35
N LEU A 54 -11.37 -7.75 -1.27
CA LEU A 54 -11.69 -6.84 -0.15
C LEU A 54 -11.65 -7.56 1.20
N ILE A 55 -11.97 -8.86 1.26
CA ILE A 55 -11.86 -9.63 2.50
C ILE A 55 -10.41 -9.76 2.96
N ALA A 56 -9.44 -9.96 2.04
CA ALA A 56 -8.02 -10.03 2.37
C ALA A 56 -7.50 -8.69 2.95
N TYR A 57 -7.96 -7.55 2.42
CA TYR A 57 -7.60 -6.23 2.94
C TYR A 57 -8.24 -5.94 4.29
N ARG A 58 -9.50 -6.31 4.52
CA ARG A 58 -10.12 -6.20 5.86
C ARG A 58 -9.36 -6.98 6.91
N ILE A 59 -8.91 -8.19 6.59
CA ILE A 59 -8.09 -9.00 7.48
C ILE A 59 -6.73 -8.35 7.72
N ALA A 60 -6.08 -7.79 6.69
CA ALA A 60 -4.81 -7.09 6.82
C ALA A 60 -4.90 -5.89 7.76
N VAL A 61 -5.93 -5.04 7.60
CA VAL A 61 -6.20 -3.90 8.52
C VAL A 61 -6.41 -4.41 9.96
N SER A 62 -7.21 -5.47 10.13
CA SER A 62 -7.49 -6.05 11.45
C SER A 62 -6.25 -6.68 12.09
N ALA A 63 -5.31 -7.18 11.28
CA ALA A 63 -4.03 -7.73 11.73
C ALA A 63 -3.00 -6.65 12.09
N GLY A 64 -3.34 -5.38 11.90
CA GLY A 64 -2.46 -4.24 12.21
C GLY A 64 -1.39 -3.99 11.16
N ALA A 65 -1.68 -4.29 9.88
CA ALA A 65 -0.81 -3.90 8.78
C ALA A 65 -0.74 -2.37 8.67
N ASP A 66 0.45 -1.82 8.45
CA ASP A 66 0.69 -0.40 8.22
C ASP A 66 0.39 -0.01 6.77
N GLY A 67 0.52 -0.95 5.84
CA GLY A 67 0.20 -0.77 4.43
C GLY A 67 -0.46 -2.01 3.86
N ALA A 68 -1.23 -1.83 2.79
CA ALA A 68 -1.80 -2.91 2.02
C ALA A 68 -1.37 -2.74 0.55
N GLU A 69 -0.77 -3.78 0.00
CA GLU A 69 -0.34 -3.76 -1.39
C GLU A 69 -1.42 -4.41 -2.26
N CYS A 70 -1.62 -3.87 -3.45
CA CYS A 70 -2.51 -4.42 -4.47
C CYS A 70 -1.92 -4.31 -5.87
N ASP A 71 -2.25 -5.28 -6.73
CA ASP A 71 -1.87 -5.32 -8.14
C ASP A 71 -2.98 -4.79 -9.04
N VAL A 72 -2.68 -3.90 -9.98
CA VAL A 72 -3.68 -3.24 -10.82
C VAL A 72 -3.46 -3.50 -12.30
N TYR A 73 -4.54 -3.95 -12.95
CA TYR A 73 -4.77 -3.92 -14.40
C TYR A 73 -5.97 -3.03 -14.72
N ALA A 74 -6.12 -2.63 -15.96
CA ALA A 74 -7.36 -2.02 -16.46
C ALA A 74 -8.16 -3.00 -17.33
N THR A 75 -9.48 -2.97 -17.19
CA THR A 75 -10.42 -3.65 -18.08
C THR A 75 -10.42 -3.06 -19.48
N SER A 76 -11.06 -3.72 -20.45
CA SER A 76 -11.17 -3.21 -21.83
C SER A 76 -11.94 -1.89 -21.95
N ASP A 77 -12.77 -1.56 -20.97
CA ASP A 77 -13.49 -0.29 -20.83
C ASP A 77 -12.80 0.70 -19.87
N GLY A 78 -11.51 0.47 -19.56
CA GLY A 78 -10.63 1.41 -18.88
C GLY A 78 -10.81 1.51 -17.37
N VAL A 79 -11.46 0.55 -16.72
CA VAL A 79 -11.66 0.57 -15.26
C VAL A 79 -10.52 -0.14 -14.56
N PRO A 80 -9.77 0.51 -13.63
CA PRO A 80 -8.75 -0.14 -12.82
C PRO A 80 -9.35 -1.17 -11.87
N ILE A 81 -8.88 -2.43 -11.96
CA ILE A 81 -9.32 -3.58 -11.17
C ILE A 81 -8.13 -4.30 -10.54
N LEU A 82 -8.38 -5.09 -9.49
CA LEU A 82 -7.33 -5.77 -8.76
C LEU A 82 -7.10 -7.18 -9.26
N SER A 83 -5.90 -7.46 -9.78
CA SER A 83 -5.44 -8.79 -10.17
C SER A 83 -3.94 -8.83 -10.29
N HIS A 84 -3.30 -9.88 -9.78
CA HIS A 84 -1.86 -10.08 -10.01
C HIS A 84 -1.57 -10.60 -11.41
N ASP A 85 -2.31 -11.62 -11.84
CA ASP A 85 -2.10 -12.24 -13.14
C ASP A 85 -2.96 -11.56 -14.19
N LYS A 86 -2.40 -11.40 -15.38
CA LYS A 86 -3.14 -11.01 -16.58
C LYS A 86 -4.19 -12.06 -16.97
N SER A 87 -3.90 -13.35 -16.67
CA SER A 87 -4.81 -14.47 -16.89
C SER A 87 -5.74 -14.68 -15.69
N THR A 88 -7.03 -14.89 -15.97
CA THR A 88 -8.06 -15.20 -14.96
C THR A 88 -7.95 -16.64 -14.41
N LYS A 89 -7.08 -17.49 -14.98
CA LYS A 89 -7.05 -18.94 -14.75
C LYS A 89 -6.78 -19.33 -13.29
N ARG A 90 -5.80 -18.72 -12.65
CA ARG A 90 -5.33 -19.15 -11.33
C ARG A 90 -6.29 -18.80 -10.21
N THR A 91 -6.85 -17.60 -10.24
CA THR A 91 -7.60 -17.02 -9.11
C THR A 91 -9.08 -16.76 -9.40
N MET A 92 -9.56 -16.96 -10.65
CA MET A 92 -10.89 -16.53 -11.06
C MET A 92 -11.68 -17.63 -11.81
N GLY A 93 -11.70 -18.84 -11.25
CA GLY A 93 -12.58 -19.90 -11.75
C GLY A 93 -12.03 -20.79 -12.85
N GLY A 94 -10.70 -20.73 -13.14
CA GLY A 94 -10.01 -21.72 -13.97
C GLY A 94 -10.13 -21.55 -15.49
N VAL A 95 -10.93 -20.60 -15.98
CA VAL A 95 -11.00 -20.25 -17.41
C VAL A 95 -9.89 -19.27 -17.74
N ASP A 96 -9.08 -19.59 -18.76
CA ASP A 96 -7.95 -18.76 -19.17
C ASP A 96 -8.41 -17.65 -20.11
N LYS A 97 -8.57 -16.45 -19.55
CA LYS A 97 -8.88 -15.24 -20.32
C LYS A 97 -7.89 -14.14 -19.92
N ASP A 98 -7.53 -13.31 -20.87
CA ASP A 98 -6.80 -12.07 -20.61
C ASP A 98 -7.76 -11.05 -19.98
N ILE A 99 -7.52 -10.68 -18.70
CA ILE A 99 -8.42 -9.80 -17.93
C ILE A 99 -8.54 -8.40 -18.56
N THR A 100 -7.52 -7.95 -19.29
CA THR A 100 -7.52 -6.64 -19.96
C THR A 100 -8.41 -6.61 -21.20
N THR A 101 -8.88 -7.77 -21.68
CA THR A 101 -9.83 -7.86 -22.81
C THR A 101 -11.30 -7.94 -22.36
N LEU A 102 -11.52 -8.07 -21.06
CA LEU A 102 -12.86 -8.15 -20.47
C LEU A 102 -13.35 -6.76 -20.07
N SER A 103 -14.64 -6.50 -20.26
CA SER A 103 -15.31 -5.35 -19.68
C SER A 103 -15.48 -5.51 -18.16
N LEU A 104 -15.65 -4.41 -17.43
CA LEU A 104 -15.96 -4.47 -16.00
C LEU A 104 -17.17 -5.38 -15.72
N ALA A 105 -18.23 -5.31 -16.54
CA ALA A 105 -19.42 -6.14 -16.39
C ALA A 105 -19.14 -7.64 -16.54
N GLU A 106 -18.12 -8.03 -17.31
CA GLU A 106 -17.66 -9.43 -17.42
C GLU A 106 -16.77 -9.82 -16.25
N VAL A 107 -15.82 -8.95 -15.85
CA VAL A 107 -14.94 -9.16 -14.69
C VAL A 107 -15.75 -9.35 -13.40
N ARG A 108 -16.81 -8.60 -13.19
CA ARG A 108 -17.70 -8.69 -12.00
C ARG A 108 -18.50 -10.01 -11.91
N LYS A 109 -18.50 -10.83 -12.94
CA LYS A 109 -19.09 -12.18 -12.91
C LYS A 109 -18.13 -13.27 -12.49
N LEU A 110 -16.83 -12.94 -12.37
CA LEU A 110 -15.79 -13.88 -11.95
C LEU A 110 -15.81 -14.05 -10.42
N ASP A 111 -15.42 -15.23 -9.98
CA ASP A 111 -15.27 -15.58 -8.56
C ASP A 111 -13.78 -15.57 -8.20
N ALA A 112 -13.34 -14.52 -7.52
CA ALA A 112 -11.95 -14.35 -7.09
C ALA A 112 -11.63 -15.08 -5.76
N GLY A 113 -12.61 -15.74 -5.13
CA GLY A 113 -12.45 -16.33 -3.81
C GLY A 113 -12.45 -17.85 -3.75
N ALA A 114 -13.24 -18.53 -4.58
CA ALA A 114 -13.49 -19.97 -4.48
C ALA A 114 -12.21 -20.84 -4.56
N TRP A 115 -11.18 -20.40 -5.27
CA TRP A 115 -9.88 -21.08 -5.38
C TRP A 115 -9.13 -21.19 -4.04
N LYS A 116 -9.31 -20.21 -3.15
CA LYS A 116 -8.67 -20.17 -1.82
C LYS A 116 -9.39 -21.04 -0.80
N GLY A 117 -10.73 -21.13 -0.94
CA GLY A 117 -11.56 -21.95 -0.05
C GLY A 117 -13.05 -21.71 -0.23
N LYS A 118 -13.85 -22.70 0.14
CA LYS A 118 -15.31 -22.66 -0.04
C LYS A 118 -15.98 -21.48 0.69
N GLN A 119 -15.41 -21.05 1.82
CA GLN A 119 -15.89 -19.92 2.62
C GLN A 119 -15.76 -18.58 1.90
N PHE A 120 -14.89 -18.49 0.88
CA PHE A 120 -14.67 -17.28 0.08
C PHE A 120 -15.36 -17.32 -1.29
N LYS A 121 -16.19 -18.36 -1.54
CA LYS A 121 -16.90 -18.47 -2.79
C LYS A 121 -17.82 -17.28 -3.01
N GLY A 122 -17.72 -16.68 -4.20
CA GLY A 122 -18.52 -15.53 -4.60
C GLY A 122 -17.85 -14.17 -4.29
N GLU A 123 -16.59 -14.15 -3.78
CA GLU A 123 -15.84 -12.90 -3.67
C GLU A 123 -15.63 -12.31 -5.07
N PRO A 124 -16.08 -11.06 -5.31
CA PRO A 124 -15.89 -10.42 -6.60
C PRO A 124 -14.45 -9.95 -6.78
N VAL A 125 -14.03 -9.76 -8.03
CA VAL A 125 -12.81 -9.01 -8.36
C VAL A 125 -13.05 -7.54 -8.01
N PRO A 126 -12.26 -6.92 -7.10
CA PRO A 126 -12.49 -5.53 -6.71
C PRO A 126 -12.03 -4.54 -7.79
N MET A 127 -12.68 -3.37 -7.83
CA MET A 127 -12.11 -2.18 -8.47
C MET A 127 -11.09 -1.50 -7.53
N LEU A 128 -10.13 -0.77 -8.10
CA LEU A 128 -9.21 0.07 -7.31
C LEU A 128 -9.97 1.07 -6.43
N GLU A 129 -11.08 1.62 -6.91
CA GLU A 129 -11.92 2.54 -6.14
C GLU A 129 -12.47 1.90 -4.86
N GLU A 130 -12.94 0.65 -4.92
CA GLU A 130 -13.47 -0.08 -3.75
C GLU A 130 -12.37 -0.39 -2.72
N TYR A 131 -11.16 -0.69 -3.19
CA TYR A 131 -10.00 -0.89 -2.33
C TYR A 131 -9.59 0.39 -1.62
N LEU A 132 -9.48 1.52 -2.32
CA LEU A 132 -9.15 2.80 -1.72
C LEU A 132 -10.23 3.26 -0.72
N GLU A 133 -11.52 3.08 -1.06
CA GLU A 133 -12.62 3.41 -0.16
C GLU A 133 -12.57 2.57 1.13
N LEU A 134 -12.19 1.28 1.05
CA LEU A 134 -12.02 0.42 2.22
C LEU A 134 -10.91 0.92 3.14
N LEU A 135 -9.80 1.42 2.59
CA LEU A 135 -8.66 1.89 3.39
C LEU A 135 -8.84 3.32 3.89
N LYS A 136 -9.71 4.09 3.27
CA LYS A 136 -9.97 5.48 3.65
C LYS A 136 -10.42 5.59 5.10
N GLY A 137 -9.73 6.44 5.87
CA GLY A 137 -10.00 6.63 7.30
C GLY A 137 -9.43 5.54 8.21
N THR A 138 -8.67 4.59 7.66
CA THR A 138 -7.85 3.65 8.44
C THR A 138 -6.41 4.16 8.57
N SER A 139 -5.60 3.52 9.43
CA SER A 139 -4.15 3.78 9.50
C SER A 139 -3.33 2.98 8.48
N CYS A 140 -3.99 2.24 7.58
CA CYS A 140 -3.33 1.38 6.61
C CYS A 140 -3.19 2.10 5.26
N TYR A 141 -1.95 2.33 4.82
CA TYR A 141 -1.62 3.07 3.60
C TYR A 141 -1.82 2.22 2.33
N PRO A 142 -2.43 2.77 1.26
CA PRO A 142 -2.50 2.09 -0.04
C PRO A 142 -1.12 2.02 -0.70
N ILE A 143 -0.75 0.82 -1.14
CA ILE A 143 0.43 0.58 -1.99
C ILE A 143 -0.07 -0.09 -3.26
N VAL A 144 0.09 0.58 -4.41
CA VAL A 144 -0.58 0.22 -5.66
C VAL A 144 0.46 -0.15 -6.71
N GLU A 145 0.57 -1.46 -7.03
CA GLU A 145 1.43 -1.92 -8.12
C GLU A 145 0.72 -1.80 -9.47
N LEU A 146 1.29 -1.02 -10.40
CA LEU A 146 0.85 -1.00 -11.78
C LEU A 146 1.49 -2.13 -12.57
N LYS A 147 0.68 -3.12 -12.95
CA LYS A 147 1.10 -4.30 -13.75
C LYS A 147 1.09 -4.03 -15.24
N GLN A 148 0.49 -2.94 -15.68
CA GLN A 148 0.26 -2.60 -17.08
C GLN A 148 0.75 -1.18 -17.36
N VAL A 149 1.47 -1.01 -18.47
CA VAL A 149 1.83 0.30 -19.01
C VAL A 149 0.62 0.91 -19.73
N GLY A 150 0.44 2.23 -19.61
CA GLY A 150 -0.61 2.97 -20.29
C GLY A 150 -1.93 3.10 -19.54
N ILE A 151 -1.94 2.73 -18.25
CA ILE A 151 -3.10 2.90 -17.35
C ILE A 151 -2.83 3.91 -16.23
N GLU A 152 -1.71 4.61 -16.31
CA GLU A 152 -1.25 5.54 -15.27
C GLU A 152 -2.29 6.63 -14.99
N LYS A 153 -2.89 7.15 -16.06
CA LYS A 153 -3.91 8.20 -15.95
C LYS A 153 -5.16 7.72 -15.25
N GLU A 154 -5.71 6.57 -15.65
CA GLU A 154 -6.92 5.96 -15.08
C GLU A 154 -6.72 5.66 -13.57
N VAL A 155 -5.55 5.15 -13.20
CA VAL A 155 -5.20 4.87 -11.79
C VAL A 155 -5.08 6.17 -10.99
N LEU A 156 -4.35 7.17 -11.51
CA LEU A 156 -4.20 8.47 -10.86
C LEU A 156 -5.53 9.21 -10.70
N ASP A 157 -6.42 9.13 -11.70
CA ASP A 157 -7.74 9.76 -11.63
C ASP A 157 -8.59 9.15 -10.50
N VAL A 158 -8.52 7.83 -10.29
CA VAL A 158 -9.20 7.17 -9.17
C VAL A 158 -8.60 7.62 -7.83
N ILE A 159 -7.26 7.65 -7.69
CA ILE A 159 -6.57 8.07 -6.47
C ILE A 159 -6.91 9.54 -6.13
N ARG A 160 -6.88 10.44 -7.12
CA ARG A 160 -7.26 11.86 -6.98
C ARG A 160 -8.72 12.02 -6.57
N LYS A 161 -9.63 11.30 -7.22
CA LYS A 161 -11.07 11.32 -6.89
C LYS A 161 -11.32 10.91 -5.44
N GLN A 162 -10.57 9.95 -4.93
CA GLN A 162 -10.64 9.51 -3.54
C GLN A 162 -9.95 10.47 -2.55
N GLY A 163 -9.16 11.43 -3.03
CA GLY A 163 -8.41 12.36 -2.21
C GLY A 163 -7.28 11.67 -1.43
N MET A 164 -6.63 10.67 -2.03
CA MET A 164 -5.63 9.82 -1.36
C MET A 164 -4.23 9.94 -1.97
N VAL A 165 -3.93 11.00 -2.72
CA VAL A 165 -2.61 11.22 -3.35
C VAL A 165 -1.49 11.22 -2.31
N ASP A 166 -1.64 11.96 -1.22
CA ASP A 166 -0.60 12.15 -0.21
C ASP A 166 -0.29 10.91 0.63
N VAL A 167 -1.22 9.94 0.62
CA VAL A 167 -1.11 8.72 1.44
C VAL A 167 -0.89 7.44 0.61
N THR A 168 -0.94 7.53 -0.71
CA THR A 168 -0.73 6.39 -1.61
C THR A 168 0.71 6.34 -2.11
N THR A 169 1.29 5.14 -2.15
CA THR A 169 2.53 4.88 -2.89
C THR A 169 2.24 4.02 -4.11
N ILE A 170 2.67 4.49 -5.27
CA ILE A 170 2.70 3.69 -6.51
C ILE A 170 4.00 2.87 -6.52
N ILE A 171 3.91 1.60 -6.89
CA ILE A 171 5.08 0.75 -7.13
C ILE A 171 4.99 0.14 -8.53
N ALA A 172 6.12 -0.03 -9.21
CA ALA A 172 6.16 -0.67 -10.53
C ALA A 172 7.55 -1.21 -10.85
N PHE A 173 7.59 -2.33 -11.60
CA PHE A 173 8.81 -2.82 -12.25
C PHE A 173 9.20 -1.99 -13.46
N SER A 174 8.20 -1.54 -14.23
CA SER A 174 8.41 -0.74 -15.43
C SER A 174 8.93 0.65 -15.09
N GLN A 175 10.14 0.96 -15.56
CA GLN A 175 10.71 2.29 -15.43
C GLN A 175 9.88 3.36 -16.17
N ASP A 176 9.19 2.98 -17.25
CA ASP A 176 8.34 3.90 -18.02
C ASP A 176 7.08 4.28 -17.22
N VAL A 177 6.49 3.33 -16.48
CA VAL A 177 5.40 3.61 -15.53
C VAL A 177 5.89 4.58 -14.45
N VAL A 178 7.05 4.33 -13.82
CA VAL A 178 7.60 5.22 -12.79
C VAL A 178 7.78 6.65 -13.32
N LYS A 179 8.37 6.81 -14.52
CA LYS A 179 8.57 8.12 -15.15
C LYS A 179 7.24 8.81 -15.47
N GLU A 180 6.27 8.07 -16.02
CA GLU A 180 4.98 8.65 -16.40
C GLU A 180 4.16 9.08 -15.18
N ILE A 181 4.18 8.29 -14.08
CA ILE A 181 3.58 8.68 -12.80
C ILE A 181 4.23 9.95 -12.26
N ARG A 182 5.57 10.02 -12.22
CA ARG A 182 6.29 11.24 -11.78
C ARG A 182 5.92 12.48 -12.57
N LYS A 183 5.74 12.33 -13.88
CA LYS A 183 5.34 13.42 -14.76
C LYS A 183 3.91 13.88 -14.54
N GLN A 184 2.96 12.93 -14.36
CA GLN A 184 1.55 13.23 -14.20
C GLN A 184 1.16 13.68 -12.79
N GLU A 185 1.85 13.17 -11.74
CA GLU A 185 1.58 13.47 -10.32
C GLU A 185 2.89 13.55 -9.53
N PRO A 186 3.58 14.70 -9.55
CA PRO A 186 4.87 14.84 -8.87
C PRO A 186 4.84 14.64 -7.35
N ASN A 187 3.66 14.83 -6.73
CA ASN A 187 3.51 14.76 -5.29
C ASN A 187 3.26 13.34 -4.76
N ILE A 188 2.83 12.40 -5.62
CA ILE A 188 2.60 11.03 -5.17
C ILE A 188 3.92 10.32 -4.87
N SER A 189 3.92 9.49 -3.82
CA SER A 189 5.06 8.63 -3.52
C SER A 189 5.20 7.53 -4.59
N VAL A 190 6.42 7.31 -5.09
CA VAL A 190 6.69 6.26 -6.09
C VAL A 190 7.91 5.46 -5.67
N ALA A 191 7.81 4.12 -5.70
CA ALA A 191 8.93 3.22 -5.53
C ALA A 191 9.18 2.40 -6.81
N TRP A 192 10.45 2.12 -7.08
CA TRP A 192 10.82 1.24 -8.17
C TRP A 192 11.05 -0.18 -7.65
N LEU A 193 10.30 -1.14 -8.22
CA LEU A 193 10.45 -2.57 -7.96
C LEU A 193 11.62 -3.15 -8.75
N TYR A 194 12.49 -3.93 -8.07
CA TYR A 194 13.61 -4.59 -8.72
C TYR A 194 13.92 -5.96 -8.10
N SER A 195 14.20 -6.96 -8.94
CA SER A 195 14.39 -8.35 -8.51
C SER A 195 15.64 -9.03 -9.05
N GLU A 196 16.37 -8.41 -9.99
CA GLU A 196 17.49 -9.08 -10.63
C GLU A 196 18.78 -8.92 -9.82
N ASN A 197 19.38 -10.03 -9.41
CA ASN A 197 20.74 -10.03 -8.94
C ASN A 197 21.64 -10.03 -10.19
N LEU A 198 22.12 -8.83 -10.62
CA LEU A 198 22.96 -8.57 -11.81
C LEU A 198 23.60 -9.85 -12.34
N ARG A 199 22.93 -10.69 -13.02
CA ARG A 199 23.17 -12.04 -13.59
C ARG A 199 24.57 -12.68 -13.41
N ASP A 200 25.33 -12.24 -12.40
CA ASP A 200 26.69 -12.63 -12.13
C ASP A 200 26.76 -13.76 -11.11
N LYS A 201 27.78 -14.55 -11.24
CA LYS A 201 28.15 -15.57 -10.27
C LYS A 201 28.68 -14.85 -9.02
N GLY A 202 27.98 -15.00 -7.88
CA GLY A 202 28.40 -14.44 -6.61
C GLY A 202 27.23 -14.33 -5.63
N THR A 203 27.57 -14.15 -4.37
CA THR A 203 26.61 -13.90 -3.31
C THR A 203 26.09 -12.45 -3.37
N PRO A 204 24.94 -12.14 -2.74
CA PRO A 204 24.46 -10.77 -2.60
C PRO A 204 25.51 -9.84 -1.97
N GLU A 205 26.33 -10.31 -1.03
CA GLU A 205 27.39 -9.54 -0.41
C GLU A 205 28.52 -9.17 -1.38
N GLU A 206 28.95 -10.14 -2.22
CA GLU A 206 30.01 -9.92 -3.22
C GLU A 206 29.57 -8.97 -4.33
N ASN A 207 28.28 -8.93 -4.65
CA ASN A 207 27.71 -8.08 -5.69
C ASN A 207 27.21 -6.71 -5.16
N ALA A 208 27.26 -6.47 -3.85
CA ALA A 208 26.61 -5.31 -3.21
C ALA A 208 27.04 -3.95 -3.78
N ASP A 209 28.34 -3.72 -3.98
CA ASP A 209 28.86 -2.43 -4.45
C ASP A 209 28.38 -2.11 -5.87
N ARG A 210 28.50 -3.08 -6.79
CA ARG A 210 28.07 -2.92 -8.18
C ARG A 210 26.57 -2.79 -8.31
N LEU A 211 25.81 -3.57 -7.52
CA LEU A 211 24.36 -3.47 -7.50
C LEU A 211 23.92 -2.10 -6.92
N ALA A 212 24.61 -1.62 -5.86
CA ALA A 212 24.32 -0.31 -5.31
C ALA A 212 24.58 0.81 -6.34
N GLU A 213 25.71 0.79 -7.06
CA GLU A 213 26.02 1.76 -8.11
C GLU A 213 24.91 1.78 -9.18
N PHE A 214 24.52 0.61 -9.68
CA PHE A 214 23.44 0.47 -10.67
C PHE A 214 22.11 1.02 -10.14
N LEU A 215 21.69 0.64 -8.92
CA LEU A 215 20.43 1.05 -8.35
C LEU A 215 20.37 2.56 -8.09
N LEU A 216 21.49 3.14 -7.59
CA LEU A 216 21.61 4.59 -7.35
C LEU A 216 21.53 5.39 -8.65
N ASP A 217 22.14 4.89 -9.74
CA ASP A 217 22.01 5.51 -11.06
C ASP A 217 20.56 5.49 -11.55
N ARG A 218 19.88 4.36 -11.37
CA ARG A 218 18.45 4.25 -11.73
C ARG A 218 17.57 5.15 -10.88
N CYS A 219 17.79 5.23 -9.56
CA CYS A 219 17.05 6.14 -8.68
C CYS A 219 17.14 7.59 -9.14
N ARG A 220 18.36 8.05 -9.53
CA ARG A 220 18.53 9.41 -10.09
C ARG A 220 17.74 9.60 -11.39
N THR A 221 17.80 8.60 -12.29
CA THR A 221 17.12 8.66 -13.60
C THR A 221 15.59 8.64 -13.47
N LEU A 222 15.07 7.96 -12.47
CA LEU A 222 13.64 7.77 -12.20
C LEU A 222 13.06 8.82 -11.24
N ASP A 223 13.91 9.69 -10.68
CA ASP A 223 13.53 10.65 -9.64
C ASP A 223 12.76 9.98 -8.50
N THR A 224 13.29 8.86 -8.00
CA THR A 224 12.74 8.17 -6.83
C THR A 224 13.79 7.98 -5.74
N LYS A 225 13.33 7.99 -4.49
CA LYS A 225 14.15 7.70 -3.31
C LYS A 225 13.74 6.39 -2.62
N ILE A 226 12.80 5.65 -3.20
CA ILE A 226 12.33 4.40 -2.62
C ILE A 226 12.62 3.26 -3.61
N LEU A 227 13.34 2.26 -3.12
CA LEU A 227 13.58 0.99 -3.82
C LEU A 227 12.82 -0.11 -3.10
N ASP A 228 12.00 -0.86 -3.82
CA ASP A 228 11.31 -2.03 -3.31
C ASP A 228 11.92 -3.29 -3.96
N LEU A 229 12.78 -3.97 -3.19
CA LEU A 229 13.71 -4.96 -3.69
C LEU A 229 13.30 -6.39 -3.31
N GLN A 230 13.47 -7.33 -4.23
CA GLN A 230 13.31 -8.75 -3.91
C GLN A 230 14.32 -9.14 -2.81
N HIS A 231 13.84 -9.67 -1.68
CA HIS A 231 14.63 -9.86 -0.47
C HIS A 231 15.87 -10.77 -0.63
N GLY A 232 15.90 -11.64 -1.63
CA GLY A 232 17.01 -12.55 -1.90
C GLY A 232 18.26 -11.87 -2.48
N ILE A 233 18.12 -10.66 -3.05
CA ILE A 233 19.26 -9.88 -3.54
C ILE A 233 19.87 -8.98 -2.47
N LEU A 234 19.22 -8.87 -1.29
CA LEU A 234 19.66 -7.99 -0.22
C LEU A 234 20.77 -8.62 0.62
N SER A 235 21.81 -7.84 0.87
CA SER A 235 22.80 -8.03 1.92
C SER A 235 22.83 -6.83 2.85
N GLU A 236 23.40 -6.96 4.04
CA GLU A 236 23.55 -5.85 4.99
C GLU A 236 24.32 -4.70 4.34
N LYS A 237 25.42 -5.02 3.64
CA LYS A 237 26.26 -4.04 2.93
C LYS A 237 25.43 -3.25 1.91
N LEU A 238 24.61 -3.92 1.07
CA LEU A 238 23.78 -3.23 0.08
C LEU A 238 22.79 -2.29 0.74
N VAL A 239 22.06 -2.75 1.78
CA VAL A 239 21.08 -1.94 2.50
C VAL A 239 21.75 -0.69 3.08
N LYS A 240 22.88 -0.85 3.79
CA LYS A 240 23.62 0.28 4.39
C LYS A 240 24.14 1.27 3.35
N THR A 241 24.67 0.77 2.21
CA THR A 241 25.16 1.61 1.12
C THR A 241 24.05 2.48 0.53
N LEU A 242 22.89 1.88 0.23
CA LEU A 242 21.74 2.59 -0.32
C LEU A 242 21.20 3.63 0.68
N GLN A 243 21.05 3.27 1.95
CA GLN A 243 20.56 4.18 3.00
C GLN A 243 21.53 5.35 3.23
N THR A 244 22.84 5.11 3.21
CA THR A 244 23.85 6.17 3.31
C THR A 244 23.75 7.18 2.16
N ALA A 245 23.29 6.73 0.99
CA ALA A 245 23.00 7.59 -0.16
C ALA A 245 21.59 8.24 -0.11
N GLY A 246 20.83 8.07 0.96
CA GLY A 246 19.49 8.66 1.15
C GLY A 246 18.37 7.92 0.43
N ILE A 247 18.57 6.63 0.14
CA ILE A 247 17.55 5.77 -0.46
C ILE A 247 16.84 4.95 0.62
N HIS A 248 15.51 4.95 0.61
CA HIS A 248 14.67 4.10 1.43
C HIS A 248 14.60 2.70 0.84
N VAL A 249 14.91 1.69 1.66
CA VAL A 249 14.95 0.29 1.21
C VAL A 249 13.75 -0.46 1.75
N TRP A 250 12.87 -0.88 0.85
CA TRP A 250 11.75 -1.77 1.07
C TRP A 250 12.06 -3.14 0.49
N CYS A 251 11.36 -4.19 0.91
CA CYS A 251 11.55 -5.51 0.34
C CYS A 251 10.29 -6.38 0.31
N TRP A 252 10.28 -7.33 -0.63
CA TRP A 252 9.20 -8.29 -0.89
C TRP A 252 9.73 -9.66 -1.32
N THR A 253 9.00 -10.75 -1.28
CA THR A 253 7.90 -11.05 -0.34
C THR A 253 8.48 -11.93 0.74
N VAL A 254 8.37 -11.55 2.00
CA VAL A 254 9.04 -12.22 3.12
C VAL A 254 8.00 -12.83 4.04
N ASN A 255 7.99 -14.16 4.15
CA ASN A 255 7.00 -14.93 4.92
C ASN A 255 7.59 -15.70 6.10
N ASP A 256 8.90 -15.58 6.32
CA ASP A 256 9.65 -16.25 7.38
C ASP A 256 10.12 -15.28 8.45
N ALA A 257 9.82 -15.59 9.72
CA ALA A 257 10.11 -14.71 10.86
C ALA A 257 11.61 -14.46 11.07
N ALA A 258 12.47 -15.47 10.83
CA ALA A 258 13.91 -15.31 10.96
C ALA A 258 14.45 -14.35 9.89
N ARG A 259 13.95 -14.47 8.64
CA ARG A 259 14.32 -13.55 7.55
C ARG A 259 13.77 -12.13 7.79
N MET A 260 12.54 -12.00 8.32
CA MET A 260 12.00 -10.69 8.73
C MET A 260 12.92 -10.02 9.74
N ASN A 261 13.30 -10.73 10.81
CA ASN A 261 14.21 -10.19 11.82
C ASN A 261 15.56 -9.77 11.22
N GLN A 262 16.16 -10.60 10.40
CA GLN A 262 17.45 -10.31 9.75
C GLN A 262 17.39 -9.03 8.91
N LEU A 263 16.34 -8.86 8.09
CA LEU A 263 16.15 -7.67 7.25
C LEU A 263 15.93 -6.40 8.08
N LEU A 264 15.16 -6.51 9.16
CA LEU A 264 14.94 -5.42 10.12
C LEU A 264 16.24 -5.05 10.86
N ASP A 265 17.12 -6.03 11.17
CA ASP A 265 18.43 -5.77 11.76
C ASP A 265 19.36 -5.04 10.79
N TRP A 266 19.27 -5.34 9.50
CA TRP A 266 19.99 -4.60 8.45
C TRP A 266 19.47 -3.18 8.24
N GLY A 267 18.26 -2.87 8.75
CA GLY A 267 17.63 -1.55 8.67
C GLY A 267 16.63 -1.39 7.52
N VAL A 268 16.15 -2.50 6.91
CA VAL A 268 15.07 -2.42 5.94
C VAL A 268 13.85 -1.75 6.57
N GLU A 269 13.26 -0.79 5.88
CA GLU A 269 12.21 0.09 6.41
C GLU A 269 10.80 -0.44 6.18
N SER A 270 10.60 -1.23 5.13
CA SER A 270 9.30 -1.84 4.81
C SER A 270 9.48 -3.29 4.37
N ILE A 271 8.64 -4.17 4.88
CA ILE A 271 8.58 -5.56 4.47
C ILE A 271 7.17 -5.88 3.97
N THR A 272 7.09 -6.29 2.71
CA THR A 272 5.87 -6.80 2.10
C THR A 272 5.79 -8.31 2.33
N THR A 273 4.65 -8.76 2.90
CA THR A 273 4.45 -10.16 3.35
C THR A 273 3.03 -10.65 3.10
N ASP A 274 2.89 -11.96 2.79
CA ASP A 274 1.58 -12.63 2.76
C ASP A 274 0.99 -12.83 4.17
N ARG A 275 1.82 -12.63 5.21
CA ARG A 275 1.53 -12.91 6.62
C ARG A 275 1.68 -11.66 7.49
N PRO A 276 0.83 -10.63 7.28
CA PRO A 276 0.94 -9.39 8.06
C PRO A 276 0.75 -9.61 9.56
N GLU A 277 -0.03 -10.63 9.97
CA GLU A 277 -0.17 -11.02 11.36
C GLU A 277 1.18 -11.45 11.99
N LEU A 278 1.98 -12.24 11.25
CA LEU A 278 3.29 -12.70 11.70
C LEU A 278 4.27 -11.52 11.81
N LEU A 279 4.29 -10.62 10.83
CA LEU A 279 5.18 -9.45 10.88
C LEU A 279 4.79 -8.49 12.00
N THR A 280 3.50 -8.33 12.28
CA THR A 280 3.01 -7.57 13.44
C THR A 280 3.58 -8.14 14.75
N ASP A 281 3.57 -9.47 14.92
CA ASP A 281 4.13 -10.12 16.11
C ASP A 281 5.66 -9.96 16.19
N VAL A 282 6.36 -10.08 15.06
CA VAL A 282 7.81 -9.83 14.97
C VAL A 282 8.15 -8.40 15.39
N LEU A 283 7.40 -7.40 14.89
CA LEU A 283 7.64 -5.99 15.20
C LEU A 283 7.36 -5.66 16.67
N LYS A 284 6.29 -6.23 17.27
CA LYS A 284 5.95 -6.05 18.69
C LYS A 284 6.97 -6.68 19.65
N ALA A 285 7.64 -7.74 19.22
CA ALA A 285 8.67 -8.42 20.03
C ALA A 285 10.03 -7.66 20.02
N ARG A 286 10.17 -6.62 19.19
CA ARG A 286 11.39 -5.81 19.07
C ARG A 286 11.32 -4.60 20.01
N PRO A 287 12.47 -4.19 20.58
CA PRO A 287 12.55 -3.04 21.48
C PRO A 287 12.27 -1.71 20.77
#